data_300b0fa5aab751c2a942f797897ea618
#
_entry.id   300b0fa5aab751c2a942f797897ea618
#
_cell.length_a   1.000
_cell.length_b   1.000
_cell.length_c   1.000
_cell.angle_alpha   90.00
_cell.angle_beta   90.00
_cell.angle_gamma   90.00
#
_symmetry.space_group_name_H-M   'P 1'
#
loop_
_entity.id
_entity.type
_entity.pdbx_description
1 polymer ?
#
loop_
_entity_poly.entity_id
_entity_poly.type
_entity_poly.pdbx_seq_one_letter_code
_entity_poly.pdbx_strand_id
1 'polypeptide(L)'
;LAAFLIAAFAVSLWQVRGATFSVPLASIALAAWVGAWRQRIAVTPSRKFMLRLAMVWLVSLNVAWSAAALAASTALGIKDAASAAKSTATCERAADYAQLAAQPPTTVLAVSNLGSPILLRTAHRVLAGPYHRNVAGNLLTLDALMGTAAQARTVIRDNGIGLVAICRDNAETPLLTE
;
A
#
# COMPACT_ATOMS: atom_id res chain seq x y z
N LEU A 1 23.70 16.20 9.09
CA LEU A 1 23.16 15.02 8.41
C LEU A 1 22.68 13.95 9.41
N ALA A 2 23.50 13.55 10.40
CA ALA A 2 23.13 12.52 11.38
C ALA A 2 21.82 12.85 12.13
N ALA A 3 21.64 14.07 12.60
CA ALA A 3 20.42 14.49 13.30
C ALA A 3 19.17 14.36 12.41
N PHE A 4 19.26 14.74 11.14
CA PHE A 4 18.16 14.60 10.18
C PHE A 4 17.85 13.13 9.90
N LEU A 5 18.87 12.26 9.80
CA LEU A 5 18.69 10.82 9.64
C LEU A 5 17.99 10.20 10.85
N ILE A 6 18.40 10.56 12.07
CA ILE A 6 17.78 10.07 13.30
C ILE A 6 16.32 10.51 13.37
N ALA A 7 16.04 11.77 13.10
CA ALA A 7 14.67 12.28 13.09
C ALA A 7 13.80 11.59 12.02
N ALA A 8 14.31 11.47 10.79
CA ALA A 8 13.60 10.78 9.72
C ALA A 8 13.35 9.30 10.02
N PHE A 9 14.31 8.63 10.65
CA PHE A 9 14.17 7.25 11.09
C PHE A 9 13.10 7.11 12.19
N ALA A 10 13.12 7.99 13.20
CA ALA A 10 12.12 8.00 14.26
C ALA A 10 10.70 8.22 13.71
N VAL A 11 10.54 9.13 12.74
CA VAL A 11 9.26 9.33 12.04
C VAL A 11 8.86 8.09 11.25
N SER A 12 9.83 7.39 10.64
CA SER A 12 9.55 6.15 9.87
C SER A 12 9.08 5.00 10.75
N LEU A 13 9.51 4.94 12.00
CA LEU A 13 9.03 3.95 12.99
C LEU A 13 7.58 4.20 13.40
N TRP A 14 7.16 5.46 13.41
CA TRP A 14 5.80 5.85 13.72
C TRP A 14 4.89 5.74 12.49
N GLN A 15 5.38 6.07 11.31
CA GLN A 15 4.60 6.15 10.10
C GLN A 15 5.41 5.65 8.90
N VAL A 16 4.93 4.57 8.25
CA VAL A 16 5.60 3.94 7.09
C VAL A 16 5.95 4.95 5.98
N ARG A 17 5.11 5.98 5.79
CA ARG A 17 5.38 7.07 4.83
C ARG A 17 6.62 7.89 5.18
N GLY A 18 7.09 7.88 6.42
CA GLY A 18 8.35 8.49 6.83
C GLY A 18 9.56 7.88 6.14
N ALA A 19 9.48 6.61 5.72
CA ALA A 19 10.54 5.93 4.98
C ALA A 19 10.88 6.63 3.66
N THR A 20 9.94 7.31 3.02
CA THR A 20 10.17 8.08 1.78
C THR A 20 11.16 9.22 1.99
N PHE A 21 11.31 9.73 3.20
CA PHE A 21 12.29 10.76 3.56
C PHE A 21 13.59 10.17 4.10
N SER A 22 13.52 9.08 4.87
CA SER A 22 14.70 8.46 5.45
C SER A 22 15.58 7.76 4.39
N VAL A 23 15.00 7.15 3.37
CA VAL A 23 15.73 6.43 2.32
C VAL A 23 16.66 7.36 1.52
N PRO A 24 16.22 8.51 0.96
CA PRO A 24 17.11 9.42 0.24
C PRO A 24 18.23 9.98 1.13
N LEU A 25 17.96 10.31 2.39
CA LEU A 25 18.97 10.82 3.32
C LEU A 25 19.99 9.74 3.68
N ALA A 26 19.54 8.49 3.88
CA ALA A 26 20.40 7.36 4.16
C ALA A 26 21.32 7.02 2.97
N SER A 27 20.84 7.19 1.73
CA SER A 27 21.63 6.91 0.53
C SER A 27 22.89 7.79 0.42
N ILE A 28 22.81 9.05 0.86
CA ILE A 28 23.95 9.98 0.88
C ILE A 28 25.02 9.50 1.85
N ALA A 29 24.63 9.15 3.08
CA ALA A 29 25.56 8.65 4.10
C ALA A 29 26.18 7.31 3.67
N LEU A 30 25.38 6.44 3.07
CA LEU A 30 25.81 5.14 2.58
C LEU A 30 26.80 5.28 1.41
N ALA A 31 26.52 6.15 0.45
CA ALA A 31 27.42 6.42 -0.67
C ALA A 31 28.77 6.96 -0.19
N ALA A 32 28.77 7.88 0.78
CA ALA A 32 30.01 8.38 1.39
C ALA A 32 30.79 7.27 2.09
N TRP A 33 30.11 6.40 2.81
CA TRP A 33 30.72 5.26 3.51
C TRP A 33 31.32 4.25 2.55
N VAL A 34 30.59 3.85 1.51
CA VAL A 34 31.08 2.96 0.43
C VAL A 34 32.27 3.59 -0.27
N GLY A 35 32.22 4.89 -0.59
CA GLY A 35 33.30 5.63 -1.22
C GLY A 35 34.60 5.60 -0.39
N ALA A 36 34.49 5.86 0.91
CA ALA A 36 35.63 5.80 1.82
C ALA A 36 36.28 4.40 1.88
N TRP A 37 35.49 3.33 1.88
CA TRP A 37 36.01 1.97 1.84
C TRP A 37 36.68 1.63 0.50
N ARG A 38 36.10 2.05 -0.61
CA ARG A 38 36.71 1.86 -1.95
C ARG A 38 38.08 2.54 -2.06
N GLN A 39 38.20 3.77 -1.55
CA GLN A 39 39.49 4.48 -1.54
C GLN A 39 40.54 3.75 -0.70
N ARG A 40 40.17 3.21 0.49
CA ARG A 40 41.08 2.42 1.32
C ARG A 40 41.56 1.14 0.63
N ILE A 41 40.70 0.47 -0.11
CA ILE A 41 41.05 -0.74 -0.86
C ILE A 41 41.99 -0.41 -2.00
N ALA A 42 41.78 0.73 -2.68
CA ALA A 42 42.66 1.15 -3.76
C ALA A 42 44.11 1.44 -3.29
N VAL A 43 44.26 1.94 -2.06
CA VAL A 43 45.58 2.22 -1.48
C VAL A 43 46.22 0.97 -0.87
N THR A 44 45.44 0.13 -0.20
CA THR A 44 45.96 -1.10 0.47
C THR A 44 45.04 -2.27 0.17
N PRO A 45 45.27 -2.98 -0.97
CA PRO A 45 44.43 -4.13 -1.35
C PRO A 45 44.66 -5.27 -0.34
N SER A 46 43.60 -5.63 0.36
CA SER A 46 43.60 -6.74 1.34
C SER A 46 42.28 -7.53 1.24
N ARG A 47 42.38 -8.85 1.36
CA ARG A 47 41.20 -9.73 1.43
C ARG A 47 40.21 -9.29 2.50
N LYS A 48 40.67 -8.81 3.64
CA LYS A 48 39.83 -8.33 4.75
C LYS A 48 39.04 -7.08 4.34
N PHE A 49 39.66 -6.16 3.60
CA PHE A 49 38.97 -4.95 3.11
C PHE A 49 37.99 -5.26 1.99
N MET A 50 38.32 -6.20 1.10
CA MET A 50 37.40 -6.67 0.07
C MET A 50 36.15 -7.32 0.69
N LEU A 51 36.32 -8.18 1.69
CA LEU A 51 35.20 -8.81 2.39
C LEU A 51 34.31 -7.77 3.10
N ARG A 52 34.92 -6.78 3.76
CA ARG A 52 34.16 -5.69 4.38
C ARG A 52 33.37 -4.86 3.37
N LEU A 53 33.96 -4.58 2.21
CA LEU A 53 33.23 -3.88 1.15
C LEU A 53 32.06 -4.71 0.62
N ALA A 54 32.25 -6.02 0.43
CA ALA A 54 31.17 -6.94 0.04
C ALA A 54 30.04 -6.96 1.07
N MET A 55 30.38 -6.97 2.37
CA MET A 55 29.38 -6.88 3.44
C MET A 55 28.63 -5.55 3.45
N VAL A 56 29.33 -4.44 3.21
CA VAL A 56 28.67 -3.12 3.07
C VAL A 56 27.69 -3.11 1.91
N TRP A 57 28.07 -3.67 0.77
CA TRP A 57 27.17 -3.81 -0.38
C TRP A 57 25.97 -4.70 -0.05
N LEU A 58 26.19 -5.84 0.60
CA LEU A 58 25.11 -6.76 0.99
C LEU A 58 24.09 -6.07 1.92
N VAL A 59 24.58 -5.35 2.94
CA VAL A 59 23.74 -4.59 3.87
C VAL A 59 22.99 -3.46 3.16
N SER A 60 23.56 -2.91 2.09
CA SER A 60 22.93 -1.84 1.31
C SER A 60 21.83 -2.34 0.37
N LEU A 61 21.78 -3.64 0.09
CA LEU A 61 20.77 -4.23 -0.79
C LEU A 61 19.45 -4.42 -0.05
N ASN A 62 18.40 -3.76 -0.52
CA ASN A 62 17.06 -3.92 0.03
C ASN A 62 16.57 -5.39 -0.04
N VAL A 63 17.01 -6.12 -1.05
CA VAL A 63 16.68 -7.55 -1.22
C VAL A 63 17.14 -8.40 -0.02
N ALA A 64 18.32 -8.11 0.56
CA ALA A 64 18.82 -8.83 1.73
C ALA A 64 17.91 -8.64 2.96
N TRP A 65 17.45 -7.43 3.18
CA TRP A 65 16.52 -7.11 4.27
C TRP A 65 15.13 -7.68 4.04
N SER A 66 14.64 -7.65 2.80
CA SER A 66 13.36 -8.25 2.45
C SER A 66 13.38 -9.78 2.63
N ALA A 67 14.47 -10.44 2.23
CA ALA A 67 14.65 -11.86 2.45
C ALA A 67 14.76 -12.21 3.95
N ALA A 68 15.50 -11.40 4.73
CA ALA A 68 15.60 -11.57 6.17
C ALA A 68 14.26 -11.38 6.89
N ALA A 69 13.48 -10.36 6.49
CA ALA A 69 12.16 -10.12 7.03
C ALA A 69 11.19 -11.28 6.70
N LEU A 70 11.24 -11.79 5.47
CA LEU A 70 10.43 -12.94 5.06
C LEU A 70 10.80 -14.20 5.85
N ALA A 71 12.10 -14.48 6.02
CA ALA A 71 12.56 -15.60 6.82
C ALA A 71 12.15 -15.47 8.29
N ALA A 72 12.24 -14.27 8.86
CA ALA A 72 11.81 -14.00 10.23
C ALA A 72 10.29 -14.16 10.39
N SER A 73 9.48 -13.66 9.46
CA SER A 73 8.03 -13.80 9.52
C SER A 73 7.58 -15.25 9.44
N THR A 74 8.23 -16.05 8.59
CA THR A 74 7.94 -17.49 8.50
C THR A 74 8.35 -18.24 9.77
N ALA A 75 9.52 -17.90 10.36
CA ALA A 75 9.99 -18.51 11.60
C ALA A 75 9.13 -18.17 12.82
N LEU A 76 8.57 -16.95 12.84
CA LEU A 76 7.67 -16.48 13.91
C LEU A 76 6.21 -16.89 13.69
N GLY A 77 5.88 -17.59 12.60
CA GLY A 77 4.53 -18.01 12.29
C GLY A 77 3.58 -16.83 12.02
N ILE A 78 4.13 -15.65 11.70
CA ILE A 78 3.34 -14.49 11.33
C ILE A 78 2.71 -14.79 9.98
N LYS A 79 1.41 -15.10 9.98
CA LYS A 79 0.67 -15.25 8.72
C LYS A 79 0.72 -13.91 8.00
N ASP A 80 1.38 -13.89 6.87
CA ASP A 80 1.58 -12.69 6.08
C ASP A 80 0.23 -12.03 5.77
N ALA A 81 0.09 -10.78 6.21
CA ALA A 81 -0.90 -9.88 5.64
C ALA A 81 -0.71 -9.74 4.10
N ALA A 82 0.50 -10.01 3.60
CA ALA A 82 0.80 -10.15 2.17
C ALA A 82 0.17 -11.40 1.53
N SER A 83 -0.17 -12.44 2.29
CA SER A 83 -0.92 -13.59 1.79
C SER A 83 -2.41 -13.25 1.61
N ALA A 84 -2.93 -12.34 2.41
CA ALA A 84 -4.25 -11.75 2.17
C ALA A 84 -4.27 -10.83 0.93
N ALA A 85 -3.14 -10.21 0.59
CA ALA A 85 -2.98 -9.43 -0.64
C ALA A 85 -2.80 -10.27 -1.91
N LYS A 86 -2.63 -11.58 -1.79
CA LYS A 86 -2.75 -12.56 -2.88
C LYS A 86 -4.19 -13.07 -3.03
N SER A 87 -5.19 -12.32 -2.60
CA SER A 87 -6.49 -12.51 -3.22
C SER A 87 -6.24 -12.21 -4.70
N THR A 88 -6.52 -13.16 -5.54
CA THR A 88 -6.58 -12.99 -7.00
C THR A 88 -7.73 -12.03 -7.24
N ALA A 89 -7.47 -10.72 -7.00
CA ALA A 89 -8.48 -9.69 -7.11
C ALA A 89 -8.97 -9.67 -8.54
N THR A 90 -10.04 -10.39 -8.77
CA THR A 90 -10.63 -10.59 -10.12
C THR A 90 -11.22 -9.29 -10.65
N CYS A 91 -11.30 -8.23 -9.86
CA CYS A 91 -11.90 -6.96 -10.22
C CYS A 91 -10.89 -5.88 -10.62
N GLU A 92 -9.77 -6.25 -11.22
CA GLU A 92 -8.77 -5.32 -11.75
C GLU A 92 -8.84 -5.14 -13.27
N ARG A 93 -9.44 -6.09 -13.97
CA ARG A 93 -9.48 -6.12 -15.43
C ARG A 93 -10.58 -5.18 -15.97
N ALA A 94 -10.35 -4.60 -17.14
CA ALA A 94 -11.36 -3.78 -17.80
C ALA A 94 -12.66 -4.55 -18.06
N ALA A 95 -12.55 -5.85 -18.38
CA ALA A 95 -13.70 -6.72 -18.64
C ALA A 95 -14.61 -6.90 -17.42
N ASP A 96 -14.08 -6.82 -16.21
CA ASP A 96 -14.86 -6.99 -14.98
C ASP A 96 -15.86 -5.84 -14.77
N TYR A 97 -15.63 -4.70 -15.42
CA TYR A 97 -16.48 -3.50 -15.36
C TYR A 97 -17.42 -3.35 -16.57
N ALA A 98 -17.36 -4.26 -17.54
CA ALA A 98 -18.13 -4.13 -18.78
C ALA A 98 -19.66 -4.09 -18.53
N GLN A 99 -20.16 -4.92 -17.62
CA GLN A 99 -21.58 -4.93 -17.26
C GLN A 99 -21.99 -3.65 -16.52
N LEU A 100 -21.12 -3.15 -15.65
CA LEU A 100 -21.36 -1.90 -14.95
C LEU A 100 -21.33 -0.72 -15.92
N ALA A 101 -20.36 -0.68 -16.84
CA ALA A 101 -20.23 0.37 -17.84
C ALA A 101 -21.41 0.43 -18.83
N ALA A 102 -22.12 -0.67 -19.03
CA ALA A 102 -23.32 -0.73 -19.89
C ALA A 102 -24.57 -0.13 -19.23
N GLN A 103 -24.54 0.14 -17.93
CA GLN A 103 -25.67 0.75 -17.22
C GLN A 103 -25.68 2.27 -17.40
N PRO A 104 -26.85 2.92 -17.36
CA PRO A 104 -26.96 4.37 -17.37
C PRO A 104 -26.11 5.01 -16.25
N PRO A 105 -25.45 6.16 -16.51
CA PRO A 105 -24.63 6.83 -15.51
C PRO A 105 -25.40 7.14 -14.22
N THR A 106 -24.89 6.69 -13.10
CA THR A 106 -25.47 6.91 -11.77
C THR A 106 -24.37 6.96 -10.70
N THR A 107 -24.74 7.21 -9.46
CA THR A 107 -23.84 7.06 -8.30
C THR A 107 -23.78 5.60 -7.87
N VAL A 108 -22.57 5.06 -7.73
CA VAL A 108 -22.31 3.68 -7.31
C VAL A 108 -21.80 3.66 -5.88
N LEU A 109 -22.42 2.83 -5.06
CA LEU A 109 -21.91 2.44 -3.75
C LEU A 109 -21.00 1.23 -3.92
N ALA A 110 -19.76 1.36 -3.53
CA ALA A 110 -18.76 0.29 -3.59
C ALA A 110 -17.71 0.49 -2.50
N VAL A 111 -16.97 -0.56 -2.16
CA VAL A 111 -15.82 -0.45 -1.27
C VAL A 111 -14.76 0.50 -1.86
N SER A 112 -13.96 1.12 -1.00
CA SER A 112 -13.09 2.23 -1.39
C SER A 112 -12.09 1.85 -2.50
N ASN A 113 -11.57 0.64 -2.48
CA ASN A 113 -10.63 0.12 -3.48
C ASN A 113 -11.22 0.04 -4.90
N LEU A 114 -12.53 -0.12 -5.04
CA LEU A 114 -13.20 -0.16 -6.33
C LEU A 114 -13.48 1.23 -6.91
N GLY A 115 -13.40 2.29 -6.10
CA GLY A 115 -13.74 3.64 -6.54
C GLY A 115 -12.93 4.11 -7.75
N SER A 116 -11.61 3.99 -7.69
CA SER A 116 -10.74 4.42 -8.79
C SER A 116 -10.93 3.61 -10.08
N PRO A 117 -10.99 2.26 -10.06
CA PRO A 117 -11.31 1.48 -11.25
C PRO A 117 -12.67 1.80 -11.86
N ILE A 118 -13.71 2.02 -11.05
CA ILE A 118 -15.05 2.39 -11.55
C ILE A 118 -14.99 3.73 -12.29
N LEU A 119 -14.35 4.74 -11.69
CA LEU A 119 -14.20 6.05 -12.33
C LEU A 119 -13.39 6.00 -13.63
N LEU A 120 -12.37 5.12 -13.68
CA LEU A 120 -11.52 4.98 -14.85
C LEU A 120 -12.21 4.27 -16.01
N ARG A 121 -13.11 3.32 -15.72
CA ARG A 121 -13.62 2.35 -16.69
C ARG A 121 -15.11 2.52 -17.03
N THR A 122 -15.79 3.41 -16.33
CA THR A 122 -17.23 3.64 -16.50
C THR A 122 -17.56 5.14 -16.48
N ALA A 123 -18.78 5.48 -16.86
CA ALA A 123 -19.32 6.85 -16.77
C ALA A 123 -20.01 7.13 -15.41
N HIS A 124 -19.90 6.21 -14.45
CA HIS A 124 -20.53 6.36 -13.15
C HIS A 124 -19.78 7.31 -12.22
N ARG A 125 -20.49 7.81 -11.21
CA ARG A 125 -19.90 8.46 -10.03
C ARG A 125 -19.72 7.41 -8.92
N VAL A 126 -18.78 7.62 -8.00
CA VAL A 126 -18.59 6.75 -6.85
C VAL A 126 -18.72 7.53 -5.55
N LEU A 127 -19.27 6.89 -4.52
CA LEU A 127 -19.39 7.50 -3.21
C LEU A 127 -18.03 7.44 -2.47
N ALA A 128 -17.37 6.29 -2.50
CA ALA A 128 -16.09 6.07 -1.84
C ALA A 128 -14.92 5.90 -2.84
N GLY A 129 -13.72 6.15 -2.36
CA GLY A 129 -12.48 5.92 -3.09
C GLY A 129 -11.28 5.89 -2.17
N PRO A 130 -10.12 5.32 -2.58
CA PRO A 130 -8.92 5.20 -1.77
C PRO A 130 -8.21 6.55 -1.62
N TYR A 131 -8.96 7.58 -1.33
CA TYR A 131 -8.50 8.94 -1.26
C TYR A 131 -8.85 9.57 0.08
N HIS A 132 -7.83 9.85 0.88
CA HIS A 132 -7.96 10.32 2.27
C HIS A 132 -8.77 11.62 2.44
N ARG A 133 -8.91 12.43 1.39
CA ARG A 133 -9.72 13.68 1.44
C ARG A 133 -11.20 13.45 1.19
N ASN A 134 -11.58 12.26 0.72
CA ASN A 134 -12.99 11.89 0.56
C ASN A 134 -13.57 11.32 1.87
N VAL A 135 -13.37 12.02 2.98
CA VAL A 135 -13.78 11.55 4.30
C VAL A 135 -15.29 11.32 4.35
N ALA A 136 -16.08 12.28 3.87
CA ALA A 136 -17.54 12.19 3.90
C ALA A 136 -18.06 11.00 3.09
N GLY A 137 -17.59 10.81 1.85
CA GLY A 137 -18.01 9.69 1.01
C GLY A 137 -17.60 8.33 1.57
N ASN A 138 -16.39 8.26 2.14
CA ASN A 138 -15.90 7.02 2.76
C ASN A 138 -16.71 6.67 4.02
N LEU A 139 -17.04 7.64 4.88
CA LEU A 139 -17.87 7.41 6.05
C LEU A 139 -19.29 6.97 5.69
N LEU A 140 -19.93 7.65 4.73
CA LEU A 140 -21.26 7.25 4.25
C LEU A 140 -21.25 5.82 3.67
N THR A 141 -20.18 5.43 3.01
CA THR A 141 -20.02 4.07 2.50
C THR A 141 -19.89 3.05 3.63
N LEU A 142 -19.12 3.35 4.68
CA LEU A 142 -19.03 2.50 5.86
C LEU A 142 -20.38 2.39 6.57
N ASP A 143 -21.09 3.51 6.74
CA ASP A 143 -22.43 3.51 7.35
C ASP A 143 -23.43 2.66 6.54
N ALA A 144 -23.32 2.67 5.21
CA ALA A 144 -24.18 1.88 4.34
C ALA A 144 -23.83 0.38 4.35
N LEU A 145 -22.55 0.02 4.42
CA LEU A 145 -22.10 -1.37 4.31
C LEU A 145 -22.02 -2.09 5.66
N MET A 146 -21.72 -1.38 6.74
CA MET A 146 -21.59 -1.94 8.09
C MET A 146 -22.76 -1.61 9.01
N GLY A 147 -23.62 -0.69 8.60
CA GLY A 147 -24.77 -0.26 9.38
C GLY A 147 -25.97 -1.20 9.25
N THR A 148 -27.06 -0.80 9.89
CA THR A 148 -28.34 -1.52 9.76
C THR A 148 -28.94 -1.35 8.36
N ALA A 149 -29.82 -2.28 7.96
CA ALA A 149 -30.52 -2.18 6.68
C ALA A 149 -31.34 -0.86 6.54
N ALA A 150 -31.80 -0.30 7.65
CA ALA A 150 -32.49 1.01 7.64
C ALA A 150 -31.51 2.15 7.33
N GLN A 151 -30.34 2.16 7.93
CA GLN A 151 -29.27 3.13 7.66
C GLN A 151 -28.82 3.03 6.20
N ALA A 152 -28.54 1.81 5.71
CA ALA A 152 -28.17 1.59 4.31
C ALA A 152 -29.21 2.17 3.34
N ARG A 153 -30.50 1.92 3.55
CA ARG A 153 -31.58 2.48 2.73
C ARG A 153 -31.61 4.02 2.75
N THR A 154 -31.35 4.61 3.91
CA THR A 154 -31.29 6.06 4.06
C THR A 154 -30.13 6.63 3.26
N VAL A 155 -28.92 6.06 3.42
CA VAL A 155 -27.74 6.50 2.64
C VAL A 155 -27.97 6.35 1.15
N ILE A 156 -28.53 5.23 0.71
CA ILE A 156 -28.79 4.97 -0.72
C ILE A 156 -29.74 6.01 -1.28
N ARG A 157 -30.86 6.28 -0.61
CA ARG A 157 -31.86 7.23 -1.06
C ARG A 157 -31.36 8.66 -1.04
N ASP A 158 -30.76 9.08 0.06
CA ASP A 158 -30.40 10.49 0.27
C ASP A 158 -29.20 10.93 -0.58
N ASN A 159 -28.37 9.97 -1.04
CA ASN A 159 -27.23 10.23 -1.93
C ASN A 159 -27.48 9.84 -3.38
N GLY A 160 -28.71 9.49 -3.77
CA GLY A 160 -29.06 9.14 -5.15
C GLY A 160 -28.27 7.97 -5.70
N ILE A 161 -27.99 6.95 -4.87
CA ILE A 161 -27.24 5.75 -5.27
C ILE A 161 -28.16 4.87 -6.11
N GLY A 162 -27.79 4.65 -7.36
CA GLY A 162 -28.55 3.80 -8.27
C GLY A 162 -28.04 2.37 -8.36
N LEU A 163 -26.79 2.13 -8.00
CA LEU A 163 -26.15 0.82 -8.10
C LEU A 163 -25.26 0.54 -6.89
N VAL A 164 -25.21 -0.74 -6.51
CA VAL A 164 -24.24 -1.26 -5.53
C VAL A 164 -23.31 -2.23 -6.26
N ALA A 165 -22.02 -1.97 -6.23
CA ALA A 165 -21.01 -2.82 -6.85
C ALA A 165 -20.19 -3.54 -5.78
N ILE A 166 -20.16 -4.86 -5.84
CA ILE A 166 -19.42 -5.72 -4.92
C ILE A 166 -18.48 -6.61 -5.72
N CYS A 167 -17.24 -6.67 -5.27
CA CYS A 167 -16.26 -7.64 -5.73
C CYS A 167 -16.01 -8.66 -4.63
N ARG A 168 -16.41 -9.91 -4.83
CA ARG A 168 -16.32 -10.95 -3.80
C ARG A 168 -14.92 -11.23 -3.33
N ASP A 169 -13.95 -11.14 -4.24
CA ASP A 169 -12.55 -11.44 -3.95
C ASP A 169 -11.73 -10.17 -3.60
N ASN A 170 -12.38 -9.04 -3.37
CA ASN A 170 -11.71 -7.82 -2.93
C ASN A 170 -11.34 -7.92 -1.45
N ALA A 171 -10.11 -7.50 -1.11
CA ALA A 171 -9.58 -7.59 0.26
C ALA A 171 -10.38 -6.78 1.30
N GLU A 172 -11.11 -5.73 0.88
CA GLU A 172 -11.95 -4.93 1.77
C GLU A 172 -13.32 -5.57 2.01
N THR A 173 -13.82 -6.37 1.07
CA THR A 173 -15.18 -6.94 1.17
C THR A 173 -15.37 -7.79 2.44
N PRO A 174 -14.45 -8.70 2.81
CA PRO A 174 -14.60 -9.48 4.04
C PRO A 174 -14.61 -8.63 5.32
N LEU A 175 -13.90 -7.49 5.29
CA LEU A 175 -13.82 -6.59 6.45
C LEU A 175 -15.13 -5.84 6.73
N LEU A 176 -16.03 -5.82 5.76
CA LEU A 176 -17.30 -5.09 5.80
C LEU A 176 -18.52 -6.01 5.93
N THR A 177 -18.31 -7.32 5.98
CA THR A 177 -19.37 -8.33 6.02
C THR A 177 -19.42 -9.13 7.34
N GLU A 178 -18.52 -8.85 8.28
CA GLU A 178 -18.54 -9.36 9.65
C GLU A 178 -19.36 -8.44 10.55
#